data_c24f81f632ec1888e5a0332448bdd453
#
_entry.id   c24f81f632ec1888e5a0332448bdd453
#
_cell.length_a   1.000
_cell.length_b   1.000
_cell.length_c   1.000
_cell.angle_alpha   90.00
_cell.angle_beta   90.00
_cell.angle_gamma   90.00
#
_symmetry.space_group_name_H-M   'P 1'
#
loop_
_entity.id
_entity.type
_entity.pdbx_description
1 polymer ?
#
loop_
_entity_poly.entity_id
_entity_poly.type
_entity_poly.pdbx_seq_one_letter_code
_entity_poly.pdbx_strand_id
1 'polypeptide(L)'
;IVNKKNLGAGESRNKGIRMAKGKYICFIDADDIWKKNKLEIQINFMRKIKILISHSSYQIINESNKVIGFRTAENYDSFFELRKSCNIGLSSVVIEKKLIKNKCKFPKIKTKEDFVLWLRILKSGTKIYSIKKSLVKWRKSNNSLSSSSIQKIKDGFKVYNYYLNYNFVKSFFFLLILSSNYFKKSFFRS
;
A
#
# COMPACT_ATOMS: atom_id res chain seq x y z
N ILE A 1 15.90 -1.79 15.19
CA ILE A 1 16.79 -2.55 14.29
C ILE A 1 17.50 -1.54 13.39
N VAL A 2 18.82 -1.51 13.44
CA VAL A 2 19.63 -0.67 12.55
C VAL A 2 20.13 -1.52 11.38
N ASN A 3 19.96 -1.01 10.16
CA ASN A 3 20.56 -1.62 8.98
C ASN A 3 21.99 -1.10 8.81
N LYS A 4 22.97 -2.00 8.67
CA LYS A 4 24.39 -1.62 8.43
C LYS A 4 24.60 -0.88 7.11
N LYS A 5 23.66 -1.00 6.14
CA LYS A 5 23.65 -0.30 4.85
C LYS A 5 22.21 -0.01 4.44
N ASN A 6 22.03 0.92 3.51
CA ASN A 6 20.70 1.20 2.95
C ASN A 6 20.21 0.00 2.13
N LEU A 7 19.15 -0.66 2.62
CA LEU A 7 18.52 -1.81 1.97
C LEU A 7 17.30 -1.43 1.12
N GLY A 8 16.89 -0.17 1.18
CA GLY A 8 15.61 0.31 0.66
C GLY A 8 14.42 -0.06 1.55
N ALA A 9 13.29 0.60 1.34
CA ALA A 9 12.08 0.48 2.17
C ALA A 9 11.53 -0.96 2.20
N GLY A 10 11.40 -1.59 1.03
CA GLY A 10 10.83 -2.94 0.92
C GLY A 10 11.61 -3.98 1.71
N GLU A 11 12.95 -4.03 1.58
CA GLU A 11 13.75 -5.02 2.29
C GLU A 11 13.86 -4.72 3.79
N SER A 12 13.88 -3.45 4.19
CA SER A 12 13.83 -3.06 5.59
C SER A 12 12.53 -3.53 6.26
N ARG A 13 11.38 -3.39 5.57
CA ARG A 13 10.10 -3.92 6.03
C ARG A 13 10.09 -5.46 6.08
N ASN A 14 10.66 -6.15 5.09
CA ASN A 14 10.82 -7.60 5.12
C ASN A 14 11.62 -8.07 6.33
N LYS A 15 12.70 -7.36 6.70
CA LYS A 15 13.49 -7.64 7.91
C LYS A 15 12.64 -7.47 9.17
N GLY A 16 11.86 -6.38 9.27
CA GLY A 16 10.92 -6.15 10.36
C GLY A 16 9.87 -7.27 10.49
N ILE A 17 9.30 -7.71 9.36
CA ILE A 17 8.33 -8.81 9.31
C ILE A 17 8.94 -10.13 9.87
N ARG A 18 10.18 -10.45 9.50
CA ARG A 18 10.86 -11.67 9.99
C ARG A 18 11.02 -11.65 11.51
N MET A 19 11.30 -10.48 12.10
CA MET A 19 11.54 -10.30 13.52
C MET A 19 10.27 -10.09 14.35
N ALA A 20 9.18 -9.68 13.72
CA ALA A 20 7.91 -9.45 14.41
C ALA A 20 7.40 -10.72 15.08
N LYS A 21 6.97 -10.62 16.35
CA LYS A 21 6.41 -11.75 17.14
C LYS A 21 4.88 -11.73 17.17
N GLY A 22 4.26 -10.58 16.94
CA GLY A 22 2.81 -10.38 17.01
C GLY A 22 2.03 -11.17 15.96
N LYS A 23 0.76 -11.45 16.26
CA LYS A 23 -0.19 -12.07 15.34
C LYS A 23 -0.52 -11.15 14.14
N TYR A 24 -0.62 -9.86 14.38
CA TYR A 24 -0.89 -8.83 13.38
C TYR A 24 0.36 -8.01 13.11
N ILE A 25 0.54 -7.64 11.85
CA ILE A 25 1.59 -6.75 11.38
C ILE A 25 0.92 -5.50 10.82
N CYS A 26 1.47 -4.36 11.20
CA CYS A 26 1.08 -3.05 10.73
C CYS A 26 2.32 -2.29 10.29
N PHE A 27 2.14 -1.38 9.36
CA PHE A 27 3.20 -0.51 8.87
C PHE A 27 2.82 0.93 9.18
N ILE A 28 3.81 1.74 9.49
CA ILE A 28 3.69 3.18 9.59
C ILE A 28 4.94 3.80 8.98
N ASP A 29 4.78 4.72 8.05
CA ASP A 29 5.87 5.52 7.55
C ASP A 29 6.18 6.62 8.58
N ALA A 30 7.44 7.03 8.69
CA ALA A 30 7.92 7.87 9.79
C ALA A 30 7.27 9.26 9.85
N ASP A 31 6.69 9.71 8.75
CA ASP A 31 6.02 10.99 8.57
C ASP A 31 4.49 10.91 8.67
N ASP A 32 3.93 9.69 8.80
CA ASP A 32 2.49 9.48 8.91
C ASP A 32 2.01 9.48 10.37
N ILE A 33 0.70 9.68 10.56
CA ILE A 33 0.07 9.72 11.89
C ILE A 33 -1.10 8.74 11.93
N TRP A 34 -1.11 7.86 12.93
CA TRP A 34 -2.26 7.02 13.24
C TRP A 34 -3.21 7.69 14.23
N LYS A 35 -4.52 7.48 14.06
CA LYS A 35 -5.48 7.78 15.12
C LYS A 35 -5.32 6.78 16.27
N LYS A 36 -5.50 7.22 17.51
CA LYS A 36 -5.29 6.44 18.74
C LYS A 36 -6.02 5.08 18.72
N ASN A 37 -7.22 5.04 18.18
CA ASN A 37 -8.07 3.84 18.14
C ASN A 37 -7.97 3.03 16.83
N LYS A 38 -6.98 3.32 15.97
CA LYS A 38 -6.82 2.64 14.68
C LYS A 38 -6.73 1.12 14.82
N LEU A 39 -5.81 0.65 15.64
CA LEU A 39 -5.54 -0.79 15.79
C LEU A 39 -6.74 -1.51 16.39
N GLU A 40 -7.35 -0.95 17.41
CA GLU A 40 -8.54 -1.50 18.04
C GLU A 40 -9.67 -1.71 17.02
N ILE A 41 -10.02 -0.64 16.27
CA ILE A 41 -11.08 -0.68 15.27
C ILE A 41 -10.77 -1.73 14.19
N GLN A 42 -9.56 -1.74 13.65
CA GLN A 42 -9.21 -2.65 12.55
C GLN A 42 -9.13 -4.11 13.01
N ILE A 43 -8.51 -4.38 14.16
CA ILE A 43 -8.38 -5.74 14.69
C ILE A 43 -9.74 -6.32 15.07
N ASN A 44 -10.61 -5.52 15.72
CA ASN A 44 -11.98 -5.96 16.05
C ASN A 44 -12.80 -6.25 14.79
N PHE A 45 -12.71 -5.39 13.77
CA PHE A 45 -13.33 -5.64 12.47
C PHE A 45 -12.83 -6.95 11.84
N MET A 46 -11.49 -7.13 11.77
CA MET A 46 -10.89 -8.34 11.18
C MET A 46 -11.30 -9.61 11.91
N ARG A 47 -11.38 -9.56 13.24
CA ARG A 47 -11.82 -10.71 14.07
C ARG A 47 -13.30 -11.02 13.84
N LYS A 48 -14.15 -9.98 13.82
CA LYS A 48 -15.62 -10.14 13.67
C LYS A 48 -15.97 -10.84 12.35
N ILE A 49 -15.35 -10.46 11.24
CA ILE A 49 -15.66 -11.04 9.93
C ILE A 49 -14.61 -12.08 9.45
N LYS A 50 -13.70 -12.49 10.33
CA LYS A 50 -12.71 -13.55 10.12
C LYS A 50 -11.83 -13.37 8.87
N ILE A 51 -11.31 -12.14 8.66
CA ILE A 51 -10.45 -11.79 7.53
C ILE A 51 -8.99 -11.63 7.93
N LEU A 52 -8.09 -11.75 6.95
CA LEU A 52 -6.65 -11.75 7.15
C LEU A 52 -5.99 -10.41 6.92
N ILE A 53 -6.66 -9.48 6.22
CA ILE A 53 -6.13 -8.18 5.87
C ILE A 53 -7.25 -7.16 5.77
N SER A 54 -7.00 -5.97 6.31
CA SER A 54 -7.85 -4.79 6.15
C SER A 54 -7.02 -3.53 5.93
N HIS A 55 -7.62 -2.54 5.28
CA HIS A 55 -7.09 -1.18 5.24
C HIS A 55 -8.18 -0.17 5.55
N SER A 56 -7.79 1.05 5.91
CA SER A 56 -8.73 2.12 6.22
C SER A 56 -8.64 3.27 5.23
N SER A 57 -9.67 4.10 5.18
CA SER A 57 -9.57 5.43 4.60
C SER A 57 -8.52 6.27 5.33
N TYR A 58 -7.99 7.30 4.66
CA TYR A 58 -7.01 8.21 5.25
C TYR A 58 -7.15 9.63 4.74
N GLN A 59 -6.76 10.57 5.57
CA GLN A 59 -6.58 11.97 5.22
C GLN A 59 -5.21 12.17 4.58
N ILE A 60 -5.12 13.05 3.62
CA ILE A 60 -3.85 13.54 3.08
C ILE A 60 -3.57 14.87 3.76
N ILE A 61 -2.42 14.97 4.41
CA ILE A 61 -1.97 16.20 5.06
C ILE A 61 -0.69 16.74 4.40
N ASN A 62 -0.49 18.04 4.46
CA ASN A 62 0.77 18.67 4.07
C ASN A 62 1.77 18.67 5.24
N GLU A 63 2.93 19.29 5.04
CA GLU A 63 4.00 19.40 6.04
C GLU A 63 3.58 20.18 7.30
N SER A 64 2.62 21.11 7.15
CA SER A 64 2.03 21.86 8.29
C SER A 64 0.82 21.19 8.94
N ASN A 65 0.58 19.88 8.69
CA ASN A 65 -0.55 19.09 9.19
C ASN A 65 -1.94 19.52 8.67
N LYS A 66 -2.03 20.46 7.74
CA LYS A 66 -3.32 20.85 7.13
C LYS A 66 -3.82 19.73 6.22
N VAL A 67 -5.09 19.37 6.34
CA VAL A 67 -5.75 18.40 5.46
C VAL A 67 -5.91 19.01 4.07
N ILE A 68 -5.38 18.34 3.06
CA ILE A 68 -5.40 18.73 1.65
C ILE A 68 -6.11 17.72 0.75
N GLY A 69 -6.68 16.67 1.33
CA GLY A 69 -7.43 15.67 0.58
C GLY A 69 -7.75 14.43 1.39
N PHE A 70 -8.45 13.51 0.73
CA PHE A 70 -8.88 12.24 1.31
C PHE A 70 -8.65 11.08 0.35
N ARG A 71 -8.52 9.89 0.89
CA ARG A 71 -8.62 8.62 0.15
C ARG A 71 -9.61 7.72 0.85
N THR A 72 -10.71 7.43 0.16
CA THR A 72 -11.71 6.48 0.64
C THR A 72 -11.22 5.07 0.37
N ALA A 73 -11.25 4.24 1.39
CA ALA A 73 -10.91 2.83 1.26
C ALA A 73 -12.03 2.08 0.53
N GLU A 74 -11.66 1.15 -0.32
CA GLU A 74 -12.55 0.29 -1.10
C GLU A 74 -12.12 -1.16 -0.91
N ASN A 75 -13.07 -2.09 -0.96
CA ASN A 75 -12.74 -3.51 -0.98
C ASN A 75 -12.07 -3.86 -2.32
N TYR A 76 -11.15 -4.81 -2.26
CA TYR A 76 -10.59 -5.40 -3.47
C TYR A 76 -10.83 -6.90 -3.42
N ASP A 77 -11.75 -7.35 -4.25
CA ASP A 77 -12.13 -8.75 -4.36
C ASP A 77 -11.27 -9.51 -5.36
N SER A 78 -10.68 -8.79 -6.31
CA SER A 78 -9.88 -9.38 -7.35
C SER A 78 -8.59 -8.62 -7.66
N PHE A 79 -7.60 -9.39 -8.09
CA PHE A 79 -6.37 -8.87 -8.69
C PHE A 79 -6.66 -7.95 -9.90
N PHE A 80 -7.71 -8.24 -10.67
CA PHE A 80 -8.05 -7.50 -11.89
C PHE A 80 -8.50 -6.06 -11.62
N GLU A 81 -9.07 -5.79 -10.47
CA GLU A 81 -9.47 -4.45 -10.03
C GLU A 81 -8.25 -3.65 -9.56
N LEU A 82 -7.50 -4.22 -8.63
CA LEU A 82 -6.36 -3.54 -8.02
C LEU A 82 -5.29 -3.14 -9.04
N ARG A 83 -5.01 -4.00 -10.04
CA ARG A 83 -4.00 -3.69 -11.07
C ARG A 83 -4.29 -2.44 -11.87
N LYS A 84 -5.55 -1.99 -11.92
CA LYS A 84 -5.96 -0.77 -12.64
C LYS A 84 -5.90 0.47 -11.75
N SER A 85 -6.09 0.30 -10.44
CA SER A 85 -6.23 1.42 -9.51
C SER A 85 -6.07 0.96 -8.06
N CYS A 86 -5.16 1.57 -7.31
CA CYS A 86 -4.91 1.24 -5.91
C CYS A 86 -5.16 2.46 -5.00
N ASN A 87 -6.01 2.27 -3.96
CA ASN A 87 -6.26 3.24 -2.91
C ASN A 87 -5.69 2.80 -1.54
N ILE A 88 -4.90 1.73 -1.52
CA ILE A 88 -4.34 1.19 -0.29
C ILE A 88 -3.08 1.97 0.05
N GLY A 89 -3.13 2.79 1.09
CA GLY A 89 -1.95 3.40 1.70
C GLY A 89 -1.32 2.42 2.68
N LEU A 90 0.00 2.26 2.64
CA LEU A 90 0.71 1.27 3.46
C LEU A 90 0.43 1.46 4.97
N SER A 91 0.49 2.69 5.46
CA SER A 91 0.22 3.03 6.87
C SER A 91 -1.22 2.75 7.30
N SER A 92 -2.14 2.53 6.36
CA SER A 92 -3.54 2.21 6.66
C SER A 92 -3.81 0.71 6.87
N VAL A 93 -2.84 -0.16 6.55
CA VAL A 93 -3.04 -1.61 6.53
C VAL A 93 -2.81 -2.25 7.90
N VAL A 94 -3.61 -3.28 8.19
CA VAL A 94 -3.38 -4.30 9.21
C VAL A 94 -3.50 -5.66 8.54
N ILE A 95 -2.50 -6.52 8.75
CA ILE A 95 -2.42 -7.84 8.11
C ILE A 95 -2.08 -8.91 9.13
N GLU A 96 -2.73 -10.06 9.06
CA GLU A 96 -2.36 -11.21 9.89
C GLU A 96 -1.03 -11.81 9.40
N LYS A 97 -0.09 -11.99 10.33
CA LYS A 97 1.30 -12.39 10.01
C LYS A 97 1.38 -13.66 9.16
N LYS A 98 0.45 -14.61 9.34
CA LYS A 98 0.42 -15.85 8.56
C LYS A 98 0.30 -15.62 7.05
N LEU A 99 -0.37 -14.54 6.62
CA LEU A 99 -0.53 -14.21 5.21
C LEU A 99 0.78 -13.74 4.57
N ILE A 100 1.65 -13.08 5.32
CA ILE A 100 2.94 -12.56 4.82
C ILE A 100 4.06 -13.63 4.86
N LYS A 101 3.98 -14.60 5.78
CA LYS A 101 5.09 -15.52 6.05
C LYS A 101 5.60 -16.30 4.83
N ASN A 102 4.74 -16.78 3.95
CA ASN A 102 5.12 -17.85 3.03
C ASN A 102 5.33 -17.42 1.57
N LYS A 103 4.67 -16.39 1.05
CA LYS A 103 4.77 -16.03 -0.37
C LYS A 103 4.68 -14.53 -0.65
N CYS A 104 4.26 -13.73 0.31
CA CYS A 104 3.99 -12.31 0.12
C CYS A 104 5.07 -11.46 0.80
N LYS A 105 6.18 -11.22 0.11
CA LYS A 105 7.25 -10.31 0.55
C LYS A 105 7.22 -9.05 -0.29
N PHE A 106 7.66 -7.94 0.30
CA PHE A 106 7.94 -6.74 -0.48
C PHE A 106 9.01 -7.05 -1.54
N PRO A 107 8.83 -6.65 -2.79
CA PRO A 107 9.82 -6.85 -3.83
C PRO A 107 10.98 -5.86 -3.69
N LYS A 108 12.08 -6.16 -4.35
CA LYS A 108 13.24 -5.26 -4.43
C LYS A 108 13.01 -4.23 -5.56
N ILE A 109 12.20 -3.22 -5.27
CA ILE A 109 11.88 -2.10 -6.15
C ILE A 109 11.90 -0.81 -5.33
N LYS A 110 12.20 0.33 -5.94
CA LYS A 110 12.43 1.58 -5.21
C LYS A 110 11.13 2.23 -4.76
N THR A 111 10.10 2.23 -5.61
CA THR A 111 8.75 2.68 -5.32
C THR A 111 7.73 1.60 -5.71
N LYS A 112 6.49 1.66 -5.24
CA LYS A 112 5.41 0.68 -5.53
C LYS A 112 5.66 -0.75 -5.00
N GLU A 113 6.56 -0.91 -4.04
CA GLU A 113 6.81 -2.18 -3.39
C GLU A 113 5.58 -2.71 -2.64
N ASP A 114 4.78 -1.82 -2.07
CA ASP A 114 3.50 -2.10 -1.44
C ASP A 114 2.44 -2.54 -2.48
N PHE A 115 2.36 -1.86 -3.61
CA PHE A 115 1.44 -2.21 -4.69
C PHE A 115 1.68 -3.64 -5.20
N VAL A 116 2.94 -4.03 -5.40
CA VAL A 116 3.28 -5.41 -5.77
C VAL A 116 2.87 -6.40 -4.69
N LEU A 117 3.04 -6.06 -3.41
CA LEU A 117 2.62 -6.92 -2.31
C LEU A 117 1.11 -7.15 -2.31
N TRP A 118 0.32 -6.09 -2.49
CA TRP A 118 -1.14 -6.21 -2.55
C TRP A 118 -1.60 -7.02 -3.76
N LEU A 119 -0.98 -6.85 -4.92
CA LEU A 119 -1.25 -7.66 -6.11
C LEU A 119 -0.97 -9.14 -5.86
N ARG A 120 0.12 -9.48 -5.17
CA ARG A 120 0.46 -10.87 -4.80
C ARG A 120 -0.57 -11.48 -3.84
N ILE A 121 -1.03 -10.70 -2.85
CA ILE A 121 -2.05 -11.14 -1.90
C ILE A 121 -3.36 -11.46 -2.63
N LEU A 122 -3.84 -10.56 -3.50
CA LEU A 122 -5.04 -10.82 -4.29
C LEU A 122 -4.88 -12.00 -5.26
N LYS A 123 -3.68 -12.15 -5.86
CA LYS A 123 -3.39 -13.28 -6.75
C LYS A 123 -3.38 -14.63 -6.01
N SER A 124 -3.15 -14.64 -4.69
CA SER A 124 -3.28 -15.84 -3.86
C SER A 124 -4.73 -16.17 -3.46
N GLY A 125 -5.72 -15.43 -3.96
CA GLY A 125 -7.13 -15.62 -3.64
C GLY A 125 -7.61 -14.90 -2.37
N THR A 126 -6.73 -14.16 -1.69
CA THR A 126 -7.12 -13.43 -0.47
C THR A 126 -7.67 -12.05 -0.82
N LYS A 127 -8.93 -11.80 -0.45
CA LYS A 127 -9.57 -10.48 -0.60
C LYS A 127 -9.01 -9.46 0.40
N ILE A 128 -8.98 -8.18 0.01
CA ILE A 128 -8.57 -7.07 0.86
C ILE A 128 -9.79 -6.23 1.23
N TYR A 129 -10.09 -6.15 2.51
CA TYR A 129 -11.29 -5.48 3.02
C TYR A 129 -11.00 -4.06 3.50
N SER A 130 -12.00 -3.20 3.38
CA SER A 130 -11.90 -1.78 3.71
C SER A 130 -12.71 -1.38 4.93
N ILE A 131 -12.20 -0.40 5.66
CA ILE A 131 -12.92 0.35 6.68
C ILE A 131 -13.05 1.79 6.18
N LYS A 132 -14.28 2.25 5.96
CA LYS A 132 -14.55 3.60 5.43
C LYS A 132 -14.10 4.73 6.37
N LYS A 133 -13.97 4.45 7.67
CA LYS A 133 -13.49 5.43 8.65
C LYS A 133 -12.03 5.81 8.36
N SER A 134 -11.73 7.10 8.35
CA SER A 134 -10.35 7.59 8.23
C SER A 134 -9.60 7.38 9.54
N LEU A 135 -8.61 6.48 9.52
CA LEU A 135 -7.84 6.09 10.70
C LEU A 135 -6.36 6.51 10.63
N VAL A 136 -5.96 7.13 9.52
CA VAL A 136 -4.58 7.57 9.26
C VAL A 136 -4.59 8.97 8.66
N LYS A 137 -3.55 9.74 8.97
CA LYS A 137 -3.15 10.95 8.25
C LYS A 137 -1.87 10.62 7.50
N TRP A 138 -1.96 10.54 6.17
CA TRP A 138 -0.82 10.32 5.28
C TRP A 138 -0.21 11.66 4.88
N ARG A 139 1.10 11.81 5.07
CA ARG A 139 1.79 13.06 4.76
C ARG A 139 2.30 13.10 3.33
N LYS A 140 1.91 14.13 2.61
CA LYS A 140 2.48 14.46 1.30
C LYS A 140 3.69 15.37 1.53
N SER A 141 4.90 14.83 1.35
CA SER A 141 6.17 15.58 1.40
C SER A 141 6.78 15.69 0.01
N ASN A 142 7.39 16.84 -0.27
CA ASN A 142 8.08 17.09 -1.54
C ASN A 142 9.41 16.33 -1.65
N ASN A 143 10.01 15.94 -0.53
CA ASN A 143 11.30 15.23 -0.44
C ASN A 143 11.14 13.71 -0.21
N SER A 144 9.95 13.14 -0.44
CA SER A 144 9.71 11.71 -0.22
C SER A 144 10.39 10.83 -1.31
N LEU A 145 10.69 9.58 -0.96
CA LEU A 145 11.18 8.56 -1.92
C LEU A 145 10.27 8.44 -3.16
N SER A 146 9.00 8.74 -3.00
CA SER A 146 7.98 8.73 -4.05
C SER A 146 7.76 10.10 -4.70
N SER A 147 8.59 11.12 -4.50
CA SER A 147 8.43 12.44 -5.13
C SER A 147 8.76 12.40 -6.62
N SER A 148 9.75 11.60 -7.06
CA SER A 148 10.17 11.51 -8.46
C SER A 148 9.13 10.85 -9.35
N SER A 149 8.50 11.63 -10.23
CA SER A 149 7.53 11.13 -11.23
C SER A 149 8.16 10.15 -12.21
N ILE A 150 9.40 10.40 -12.64
CA ILE A 150 10.13 9.51 -13.57
C ILE A 150 10.36 8.14 -12.92
N GLN A 151 10.77 8.10 -11.64
CA GLN A 151 10.96 6.85 -10.91
C GLN A 151 9.63 6.07 -10.78
N LYS A 152 8.52 6.77 -10.48
CA LYS A 152 7.19 6.14 -10.41
C LYS A 152 6.75 5.50 -11.72
N ILE A 153 7.04 6.13 -12.86
CA ILE A 153 6.73 5.62 -14.20
C ILE A 153 7.58 4.38 -14.49
N LYS A 154 8.90 4.46 -14.27
CA LYS A 154 9.81 3.31 -14.47
C LYS A 154 9.42 2.11 -13.60
N ASP A 155 9.16 2.35 -12.32
CA ASP A 155 8.77 1.29 -11.40
C ASP A 155 7.35 0.78 -11.70
N GLY A 156 6.43 1.66 -12.13
CA GLY A 156 5.11 1.27 -12.60
C GLY A 156 5.17 0.33 -13.79
N PHE A 157 6.00 0.63 -14.79
CA PHE A 157 6.23 -0.26 -15.92
C PHE A 157 6.82 -1.60 -15.46
N LYS A 158 7.82 -1.59 -14.56
CA LYS A 158 8.44 -2.77 -14.00
C LYS A 158 7.46 -3.65 -13.24
N VAL A 159 6.45 -3.07 -12.58
CA VAL A 159 5.37 -3.86 -11.93
C VAL A 159 4.67 -4.75 -12.95
N TYR A 160 4.25 -4.19 -14.07
CA TYR A 160 3.51 -4.96 -15.08
C TYR A 160 4.41 -5.90 -15.87
N ASN A 161 5.55 -5.42 -16.34
CA ASN A 161 6.44 -6.20 -17.19
C ASN A 161 7.14 -7.32 -16.42
N TYR A 162 7.82 -7.00 -15.31
CA TYR A 162 8.64 -7.96 -14.57
C TYR A 162 7.84 -8.74 -13.53
N TYR A 163 7.04 -8.05 -12.67
CA TYR A 163 6.35 -8.74 -11.56
C TYR A 163 5.06 -9.41 -11.98
N LEU A 164 4.38 -8.93 -13.02
CA LEU A 164 3.17 -9.54 -13.57
C LEU A 164 3.41 -10.34 -14.86
N ASN A 165 4.64 -10.31 -15.38
CA ASN A 165 5.05 -11.01 -16.59
C ASN A 165 4.18 -10.68 -17.81
N TYR A 166 3.84 -9.38 -17.97
CA TYR A 166 3.16 -8.89 -19.17
C TYR A 166 4.17 -8.53 -20.25
N ASN A 167 3.80 -8.69 -21.52
CA ASN A 167 4.60 -8.21 -22.63
C ASN A 167 4.66 -6.65 -22.61
N PHE A 168 5.53 -6.07 -23.43
CA PHE A 168 5.78 -4.64 -23.47
C PHE A 168 4.50 -3.82 -23.69
N VAL A 169 3.69 -4.17 -24.70
CA VAL A 169 2.47 -3.44 -25.08
C VAL A 169 1.44 -3.46 -23.95
N LYS A 170 1.18 -4.64 -23.38
CA LYS A 170 0.26 -4.80 -22.26
C LYS A 170 0.74 -4.07 -21.00
N SER A 171 2.04 -4.05 -20.73
CA SER A 171 2.62 -3.32 -19.61
C SER A 171 2.43 -1.82 -19.75
N PHE A 172 2.67 -1.28 -20.94
CA PHE A 172 2.46 0.12 -21.24
C PHE A 172 0.99 0.52 -21.13
N PHE A 173 0.07 -0.29 -21.66
CA PHE A 173 -1.37 -0.08 -21.55
C PHE A 173 -1.84 0.00 -20.10
N PHE A 174 -1.43 -0.93 -19.24
CA PHE A 174 -1.82 -0.90 -17.82
C PHE A 174 -1.14 0.24 -17.05
N LEU A 175 0.05 0.65 -17.42
CA LEU A 175 0.70 1.83 -16.86
C LEU A 175 -0.10 3.10 -17.17
N LEU A 176 -0.60 3.25 -18.38
CA LEU A 176 -1.47 4.37 -18.77
C LEU A 176 -2.78 4.38 -17.97
N ILE A 177 -3.43 3.22 -17.82
CA ILE A 177 -4.65 3.09 -17.01
C ILE A 177 -4.39 3.48 -15.55
N LEU A 178 -3.31 2.98 -14.95
CA LEU A 178 -2.94 3.30 -13.57
C LEU A 178 -2.69 4.80 -13.39
N SER A 179 -1.97 5.41 -14.33
CA SER A 179 -1.66 6.84 -14.32
C SER A 179 -2.92 7.69 -14.49
N SER A 180 -3.77 7.36 -15.46
CA SER A 180 -5.06 8.06 -15.68
C SER A 180 -5.95 8.00 -14.43
N ASN A 181 -6.09 6.82 -13.82
CA ASN A 181 -6.87 6.66 -12.59
C ASN A 181 -6.26 7.43 -11.41
N TYR A 182 -4.94 7.55 -11.33
CA TYR A 182 -4.28 8.38 -10.32
C TYR A 182 -4.61 9.87 -10.52
N PHE A 183 -4.54 10.39 -11.75
CA PHE A 183 -4.91 11.77 -12.06
C PHE A 183 -6.38 12.06 -11.79
N LYS A 184 -7.30 11.23 -12.23
CA LYS A 184 -8.73 11.36 -11.91
C LYS A 184 -8.98 11.50 -10.40
N LYS A 185 -8.33 10.67 -9.58
CA LYS A 185 -8.44 10.74 -8.11
C LYS A 185 -7.81 11.99 -7.50
N SER A 186 -6.87 12.62 -8.18
CA SER A 186 -6.25 13.86 -7.73
C SER A 186 -7.12 15.09 -8.03
N PHE A 187 -7.84 15.08 -9.16
CA PHE A 187 -8.66 16.22 -9.62
C PHE A 187 -10.10 16.22 -9.07
N PHE A 188 -10.72 15.06 -8.91
CA PHE A 188 -12.15 14.97 -8.56
C PHE A 188 -12.44 14.89 -7.05
N ARG A 189 -11.48 15.15 -6.18
CA ARG A 189 -11.63 15.10 -4.71
C ARG A 189 -10.95 16.29 -4.01
N SER A 190 -11.08 17.48 -4.61
CA SER A 190 -10.90 18.76 -3.91
C SER A 190 -12.21 19.14 -3.23
#